data_38f319997e1b467117eacf606f2d843e
#
_entry.id   38f319997e1b467117eacf606f2d843e
#
_cell.length_a   1.000
_cell.length_b   1.000
_cell.length_c   1.000
_cell.angle_alpha   90.00
_cell.angle_beta   90.00
_cell.angle_gamma   90.00
#
_symmetry.space_group_name_H-M   'P 1'
#
loop_
_entity.id
_entity.type
_entity.pdbx_description
1 polymer ?
#
loop_
_entity_poly.entity_id
_entity_poly.type
_entity_poly.pdbx_seq_one_letter_code
_entity_poly.pdbx_strand_id
1 'polypeptide(L)'
;MAWRVLEAVGDGAYADLALERELKRSKLSPRDRGLATGLAAGAIRQRRRLDGWLDRLGKVPAAKQPPRLRWLLHVGLQQILLMDRVPASAAVSTAVELAKRERLQRLAPVVHGVLRAAVRAVEAGESLPVPSDPQNRLALEHSLPDWLVAELWGQIGPERTEALAAASNRIPPIDLRCSRLRSGREASLESRPPAALPERPDGVTPR
;
A
#
# COMPACT_ATOMS: atom_id res chain seq x y z
N MET A 1 6.93 -12.75 2.94
CA MET A 1 5.51 -12.99 2.62
C MET A 1 4.94 -11.85 1.76
N ALA A 2 4.87 -10.60 2.21
CA ALA A 2 4.29 -9.48 1.43
C ALA A 2 4.82 -9.39 -0.01
N TRP A 3 6.13 -9.51 -0.21
CA TRP A 3 6.72 -9.51 -1.55
C TRP A 3 6.17 -10.61 -2.47
N ARG A 4 5.93 -11.83 -1.97
CA ARG A 4 5.32 -12.91 -2.77
C ARG A 4 3.87 -12.64 -3.17
N VAL A 5 3.14 -11.92 -2.31
CA VAL A 5 1.81 -11.42 -2.67
C VAL A 5 1.88 -10.46 -3.85
N LEU A 6 2.84 -9.52 -3.82
CA LEU A 6 3.04 -8.55 -4.90
C LEU A 6 3.48 -9.21 -6.21
N GLU A 7 4.34 -10.23 -6.16
CA GLU A 7 4.69 -11.03 -7.33
C GLU A 7 3.45 -11.67 -7.95
N ALA A 8 2.65 -12.38 -7.12
CA ALA A 8 1.44 -13.03 -7.61
C ALA A 8 0.44 -12.04 -8.22
N VAL A 9 0.29 -10.86 -7.61
CA VAL A 9 -0.54 -9.77 -8.17
C VAL A 9 0.04 -9.24 -9.49
N GLY A 10 1.35 -9.13 -9.57
CA GLY A 10 2.03 -8.75 -10.82
C GLY A 10 1.81 -9.76 -11.95
N ASP A 11 1.64 -11.03 -11.61
CA ASP A 11 1.34 -12.13 -12.53
C ASP A 11 -0.18 -12.31 -12.79
N GLY A 12 -1.02 -11.38 -12.29
CA GLY A 12 -2.46 -11.33 -12.56
C GLY A 12 -3.36 -11.96 -11.47
N ALA A 13 -2.82 -12.37 -10.32
CA ALA A 13 -3.66 -12.88 -9.23
C ALA A 13 -4.41 -11.74 -8.54
N TYR A 14 -5.62 -12.03 -8.04
CA TYR A 14 -6.35 -11.12 -7.16
C TYR A 14 -5.61 -10.96 -5.82
N ALA A 15 -5.52 -9.73 -5.33
CA ALA A 15 -4.70 -9.36 -4.18
C ALA A 15 -5.15 -10.06 -2.88
N ASP A 16 -6.45 -10.16 -2.66
CA ASP A 16 -7.07 -10.83 -1.51
C ASP A 16 -6.78 -12.33 -1.51
N LEU A 17 -6.95 -13.00 -2.65
CA LEU A 17 -6.67 -14.42 -2.81
C LEU A 17 -5.17 -14.74 -2.67
N ALA A 18 -4.31 -13.90 -3.24
CA ALA A 18 -2.86 -14.04 -3.08
C ALA A 18 -2.44 -13.87 -1.62
N LEU A 19 -3.00 -12.89 -0.92
CA LEU A 19 -2.73 -12.62 0.48
C LEU A 19 -3.21 -13.79 1.36
N GLU A 20 -4.44 -14.24 1.16
CA GLU A 20 -5.01 -15.37 1.92
C GLU A 20 -4.17 -16.64 1.75
N ARG A 21 -3.76 -16.95 0.52
CA ARG A 21 -2.90 -18.09 0.21
C ARG A 21 -1.57 -18.04 0.95
N GLU A 22 -0.92 -16.87 0.94
CA GLU A 22 0.38 -16.71 1.60
C GLU A 22 0.25 -16.69 3.14
N LEU A 23 -0.86 -16.16 3.67
CA LEU A 23 -1.17 -16.22 5.11
C LEU A 23 -1.42 -17.64 5.59
N LYS A 24 -2.15 -18.47 4.83
CA LYS A 24 -2.39 -19.88 5.14
C LYS A 24 -1.10 -20.72 5.15
N ARG A 25 -0.15 -20.40 4.26
CA ARG A 25 1.15 -21.08 4.17
C ARG A 25 2.16 -20.64 5.25
N SER A 26 1.92 -19.52 5.88
CA SER A 26 2.85 -18.94 6.85
C SER A 26 2.49 -19.33 8.29
N LYS A 27 3.52 -19.51 9.12
CA LYS A 27 3.37 -19.69 10.58
C LYS A 27 3.62 -18.38 11.32
N LEU A 28 3.04 -17.29 10.83
CA LEU A 28 3.24 -15.96 11.40
C LEU A 28 2.35 -15.76 12.65
N SER A 29 2.88 -15.00 13.61
CA SER A 29 2.09 -14.51 14.74
C SER A 29 0.95 -13.59 14.26
N PRO A 30 -0.12 -13.38 15.03
CA PRO A 30 -1.19 -12.43 14.65
C PRO A 30 -0.65 -11.03 14.32
N ARG A 31 0.34 -10.54 15.07
CA ARG A 31 1.00 -9.25 14.84
C ARG A 31 1.73 -9.22 13.50
N ASP A 32 2.50 -10.25 13.19
CA ASP A 32 3.26 -10.32 11.93
C ASP A 32 2.33 -10.51 10.72
N ARG A 33 1.20 -11.22 10.90
CA ARG A 33 0.15 -11.31 9.87
C ARG A 33 -0.42 -9.94 9.55
N GLY A 34 -0.73 -9.13 10.58
CA GLY A 34 -1.20 -7.75 10.41
C GLY A 34 -0.18 -6.88 9.67
N LEU A 35 1.10 -6.95 10.07
CA LEU A 35 2.19 -6.22 9.39
C LEU A 35 2.32 -6.63 7.92
N ALA A 36 2.33 -7.93 7.65
CA ALA A 36 2.48 -8.44 6.29
C ALA A 36 1.28 -8.08 5.39
N THR A 37 0.06 -8.09 5.94
CA THR A 37 -1.15 -7.63 5.26
C THR A 37 -1.06 -6.14 4.95
N GLY A 38 -0.69 -5.32 5.94
CA GLY A 38 -0.51 -3.87 5.76
C GLY A 38 0.55 -3.53 4.72
N LEU A 39 1.67 -4.25 4.72
CA LEU A 39 2.73 -4.08 3.71
C LEU A 39 2.25 -4.42 2.30
N ALA A 40 1.59 -5.56 2.12
CA ALA A 40 1.13 -5.98 0.81
C ALA A 40 0.03 -5.05 0.28
N ALA A 41 -1.01 -4.80 1.07
CA ALA A 41 -2.12 -3.93 0.68
C ALA A 41 -1.67 -2.48 0.48
N GLY A 42 -0.77 -1.97 1.34
CA GLY A 42 -0.20 -0.64 1.23
C GLY A 42 0.62 -0.47 -0.04
N ALA A 43 1.51 -1.40 -0.36
CA ALA A 43 2.33 -1.35 -1.56
C ALA A 43 1.50 -1.45 -2.85
N ILE A 44 0.42 -2.24 -2.86
CA ILE A 44 -0.51 -2.29 -4.00
C ILE A 44 -1.23 -0.95 -4.16
N ARG A 45 -1.79 -0.42 -3.07
CA ARG A 45 -2.53 0.85 -3.07
C ARG A 45 -1.65 2.04 -3.46
N GLN A 46 -0.41 2.06 -2.98
CA GLN A 46 0.52 3.17 -3.20
C GLN A 46 1.46 2.95 -4.40
N ARG A 47 1.14 1.98 -5.27
CA ARG A 47 2.01 1.56 -6.38
C ARG A 47 2.49 2.71 -7.24
N ARG A 48 1.57 3.60 -7.68
CA ARG A 48 1.90 4.73 -8.57
C ARG A 48 2.87 5.72 -7.90
N ARG A 49 2.65 5.97 -6.61
CA ARG A 49 3.52 6.83 -5.79
C ARG A 49 4.89 6.20 -5.54
N LEU A 50 4.91 4.90 -5.25
CA LEU A 50 6.16 4.14 -5.07
C LEU A 50 6.97 4.07 -6.36
N ASP A 51 6.33 3.93 -7.52
CA ASP A 51 6.99 4.04 -8.81
C ASP A 51 7.61 5.43 -9.03
N GLY A 52 6.91 6.50 -8.70
CA GLY A 52 7.44 7.85 -8.76
C GLY A 52 8.71 8.03 -7.92
N TRP A 53 8.76 7.43 -6.74
CA TRP A 53 9.98 7.40 -5.93
C TRP A 53 11.09 6.58 -6.57
N LEU A 54 10.78 5.44 -7.20
CA LEU A 54 11.77 4.64 -7.92
C LEU A 54 12.34 5.39 -9.12
N ASP A 55 11.50 6.12 -9.86
CA ASP A 55 11.93 6.94 -11.00
C ASP A 55 12.86 8.07 -10.57
N ARG A 56 12.62 8.64 -9.39
CA ARG A 56 13.47 9.69 -8.82
C ARG A 56 14.79 9.17 -8.26
N LEU A 57 14.76 8.07 -7.52
CA LEU A 57 15.91 7.56 -6.75
C LEU A 57 16.75 6.55 -7.51
N GLY A 58 16.16 5.89 -8.50
CA GLY A 58 16.80 4.83 -9.28
C GLY A 58 17.45 5.36 -10.55
N LYS A 59 18.49 4.64 -11.03
CA LYS A 59 19.09 4.90 -12.36
C LYS A 59 18.24 4.37 -13.51
N VAL A 60 17.37 3.42 -13.23
CA VAL A 60 16.49 2.76 -14.20
C VAL A 60 15.04 3.05 -13.79
N PRO A 61 14.22 3.57 -14.71
CA PRO A 61 12.81 3.84 -14.46
C PRO A 61 12.06 2.60 -13.93
N ALA A 62 11.10 2.80 -13.05
CA ALA A 62 10.32 1.74 -12.42
C ALA A 62 9.70 0.78 -13.45
N ALA A 63 9.18 1.32 -14.55
CA ALA A 63 8.56 0.53 -15.62
C ALA A 63 9.56 -0.39 -16.36
N LYS A 64 10.85 -0.06 -16.35
CA LYS A 64 11.93 -0.84 -16.99
C LYS A 64 12.68 -1.76 -16.03
N GLN A 65 12.35 -1.73 -14.74
CA GLN A 65 12.98 -2.61 -13.77
C GLN A 65 12.43 -4.04 -13.87
N PRO A 66 13.24 -5.07 -13.59
CA PRO A 66 12.73 -6.43 -13.45
C PRO A 66 11.59 -6.49 -12.45
N PRO A 67 10.44 -7.10 -12.74
CA PRO A 67 9.26 -7.09 -11.88
C PRO A 67 9.57 -7.52 -10.44
N ARG A 68 10.34 -8.57 -10.25
CA ARG A 68 10.73 -9.08 -8.94
C ARG A 68 11.51 -8.05 -8.11
N LEU A 69 12.42 -7.31 -8.73
CA LEU A 69 13.18 -6.23 -8.09
C LEU A 69 12.26 -5.07 -7.73
N ARG A 70 11.42 -4.64 -8.66
CA ARG A 70 10.48 -3.54 -8.45
C ARG A 70 9.55 -3.81 -7.27
N TRP A 71 8.96 -5.01 -7.17
CA TRP A 71 8.12 -5.39 -6.03
C TRP A 71 8.88 -5.42 -4.70
N LEU A 72 10.14 -5.87 -4.72
CA LEU A 72 10.98 -5.87 -3.53
C LEU A 72 11.26 -4.44 -3.06
N LEU A 73 11.59 -3.55 -3.99
CA LEU A 73 11.80 -2.14 -3.70
C LEU A 73 10.52 -1.46 -3.21
N HIS A 74 9.35 -1.81 -3.77
CA HIS A 74 8.07 -1.31 -3.25
C HIS A 74 7.84 -1.69 -1.78
N VAL A 75 8.13 -2.93 -1.39
CA VAL A 75 8.04 -3.36 0.02
C VAL A 75 8.98 -2.55 0.92
N GLY A 76 10.20 -2.29 0.47
CA GLY A 76 11.16 -1.46 1.21
C GLY A 76 10.72 0.00 1.31
N LEU A 77 10.32 0.60 0.19
CA LEU A 77 9.85 1.99 0.14
C LEU A 77 8.56 2.21 0.94
N GLN A 78 7.61 1.25 0.89
CA GLN A 78 6.39 1.31 1.69
C GLN A 78 6.70 1.43 3.19
N GLN A 79 7.72 0.69 3.66
CA GLN A 79 8.14 0.76 5.05
C GLN A 79 8.80 2.09 5.41
N ILE A 80 9.69 2.59 4.53
CA ILE A 80 10.46 3.81 4.79
C ILE A 80 9.58 5.07 4.70
N LEU A 81 8.68 5.12 3.73
CA LEU A 81 7.92 6.33 3.36
C LEU A 81 6.56 6.43 4.06
N LEU A 82 5.96 5.30 4.44
CA LEU A 82 4.54 5.24 4.79
C LEU A 82 4.24 4.42 6.06
N MET A 83 5.29 4.00 6.81
CA MET A 83 5.10 3.21 8.03
C MET A 83 5.98 3.74 9.17
N ASP A 84 5.46 4.64 9.97
CA ASP A 84 6.19 5.33 11.06
C ASP A 84 6.77 4.40 12.14
N ARG A 85 6.20 3.19 12.28
CA ARG A 85 6.61 2.23 13.32
C ARG A 85 7.73 1.29 12.88
N VAL A 86 8.21 1.39 11.65
CA VAL A 86 9.29 0.55 11.12
C VAL A 86 10.57 1.37 11.05
N PRO A 87 11.63 1.03 11.80
CA PRO A 87 12.91 1.72 11.68
C PRO A 87 13.45 1.61 10.25
N ALA A 88 13.88 2.73 9.67
CA ALA A 88 14.39 2.78 8.30
C ALA A 88 15.57 1.82 8.06
N SER A 89 16.46 1.67 9.06
CA SER A 89 17.56 0.72 9.01
C SER A 89 17.08 -0.74 8.91
N ALA A 90 16.01 -1.09 9.64
CA ALA A 90 15.41 -2.42 9.59
C ALA A 90 14.75 -2.68 8.22
N ALA A 91 14.06 -1.70 7.65
CA ALA A 91 13.47 -1.79 6.32
C ALA A 91 14.54 -2.07 5.25
N VAL A 92 15.66 -1.33 5.29
CA VAL A 92 16.79 -1.52 4.37
C VAL A 92 17.43 -2.90 4.53
N SER A 93 17.79 -3.28 5.76
CA SER A 93 18.47 -4.57 6.02
C SER A 93 17.60 -5.76 5.62
N THR A 94 16.33 -5.73 6.00
CA THR A 94 15.36 -6.80 5.66
C THR A 94 15.17 -6.95 4.15
N ALA A 95 15.09 -5.83 3.42
CA ALA A 95 14.96 -5.86 1.96
C ALA A 95 16.22 -6.44 1.29
N VAL A 96 17.41 -6.08 1.76
CA VAL A 96 18.68 -6.62 1.26
C VAL A 96 18.79 -8.12 1.54
N GLU A 97 18.44 -8.57 2.74
CA GLU A 97 18.40 -9.99 3.07
C GLU A 97 17.38 -10.76 2.23
N LEU A 98 16.21 -10.18 1.99
CA LEU A 98 15.20 -10.76 1.11
C LEU A 98 15.76 -10.92 -0.33
N ALA A 99 16.47 -9.92 -0.86
CA ALA A 99 17.09 -10.00 -2.17
C ALA A 99 18.10 -11.17 -2.26
N LYS A 100 18.93 -11.36 -1.22
CA LYS A 100 19.88 -12.48 -1.18
C LYS A 100 19.17 -13.83 -1.13
N ARG A 101 18.11 -13.97 -0.34
CA ARG A 101 17.36 -15.23 -0.17
C ARG A 101 16.54 -15.62 -1.39
N GLU A 102 16.02 -14.65 -2.13
CA GLU A 102 15.10 -14.87 -3.26
C GLU A 102 15.82 -14.86 -4.65
N ARG A 103 17.10 -15.21 -4.67
CA ARG A 103 17.96 -15.32 -5.89
C ARG A 103 18.15 -13.99 -6.65
N LEU A 104 18.06 -12.87 -5.92
CA LEU A 104 18.35 -11.54 -6.43
C LEU A 104 19.67 -10.96 -5.84
N GLN A 105 20.59 -11.83 -5.40
CA GLN A 105 21.81 -11.41 -4.69
C GLN A 105 22.67 -10.44 -5.51
N ARG A 106 22.70 -10.56 -6.84
CA ARG A 106 23.40 -9.62 -7.73
C ARG A 106 22.80 -8.22 -7.72
N LEU A 107 21.52 -8.10 -7.34
CA LEU A 107 20.78 -6.83 -7.25
C LEU A 107 20.73 -6.28 -5.81
N ALA A 108 21.27 -7.00 -4.83
CA ALA A 108 21.30 -6.54 -3.45
C ALA A 108 22.00 -5.16 -3.27
N PRO A 109 23.10 -4.83 -3.97
CA PRO A 109 23.68 -3.48 -3.93
C PRO A 109 22.73 -2.40 -4.48
N VAL A 110 21.95 -2.71 -5.51
CA VAL A 110 20.94 -1.79 -6.07
C VAL A 110 19.83 -1.55 -5.05
N VAL A 111 19.31 -2.62 -4.42
CA VAL A 111 18.31 -2.53 -3.35
C VAL A 111 18.82 -1.65 -2.21
N HIS A 112 20.01 -1.91 -1.73
CA HIS A 112 20.63 -1.10 -0.67
C HIS A 112 20.77 0.37 -1.09
N GLY A 113 21.31 0.63 -2.29
CA GLY A 113 21.55 2.00 -2.80
C GLY A 113 20.26 2.81 -2.91
N VAL A 114 19.21 2.24 -3.53
CA VAL A 114 17.91 2.90 -3.72
C VAL A 114 17.22 3.17 -2.37
N LEU A 115 17.16 2.17 -1.48
CA LEU A 115 16.48 2.34 -0.20
C LEU A 115 17.25 3.29 0.75
N ARG A 116 18.58 3.30 0.72
CA ARG A 116 19.37 4.31 1.46
C ARG A 116 19.19 5.72 0.90
N ALA A 117 19.01 5.85 -0.42
CA ALA A 117 18.66 7.14 -1.02
C ALA A 117 17.25 7.60 -0.57
N ALA A 118 16.29 6.69 -0.47
CA ALA A 118 14.97 6.99 0.07
C ALA A 118 15.03 7.47 1.53
N VAL A 119 15.84 6.81 2.38
CA VAL A 119 16.04 7.24 3.77
C VAL A 119 16.57 8.67 3.82
N ARG A 120 17.62 8.98 3.05
CA ARG A 120 18.18 10.35 3.01
C ARG A 120 17.17 11.38 2.50
N ALA A 121 16.36 11.02 1.51
CA ALA A 121 15.32 11.91 0.99
C ALA A 121 14.26 12.24 2.06
N VAL A 122 13.84 11.24 2.86
CA VAL A 122 12.92 11.43 3.99
C VAL A 122 13.57 12.32 5.07
N GLU A 123 14.81 12.04 5.45
CA GLU A 123 15.55 12.83 6.43
C GLU A 123 15.74 14.28 6.00
N ALA A 124 15.88 14.52 4.69
CA ALA A 124 15.97 15.86 4.08
C ALA A 124 14.61 16.54 3.86
N GLY A 125 13.49 15.88 4.19
CA GLY A 125 12.14 16.40 3.95
C GLY A 125 11.78 16.53 2.47
N GLU A 126 12.41 15.73 1.60
CA GLU A 126 12.18 15.78 0.17
C GLU A 126 10.83 15.13 -0.22
N SER A 127 10.17 15.71 -1.22
CA SER A 127 8.93 15.21 -1.81
C SER A 127 9.13 14.83 -3.27
N LEU A 128 8.17 14.08 -3.82
CA LEU A 128 8.15 13.83 -5.26
C LEU A 128 7.94 15.13 -6.03
N PRO A 129 8.57 15.28 -7.21
CA PRO A 129 8.27 16.38 -8.11
C PRO A 129 6.78 16.37 -8.46
N VAL A 130 6.14 17.54 -8.36
CA VAL A 130 4.73 17.70 -8.71
C VAL A 130 4.62 17.84 -10.24
N PRO A 131 3.90 16.93 -10.92
CA PRO A 131 3.66 17.07 -12.35
C PRO A 131 2.91 18.36 -12.69
N SER A 132 3.25 18.98 -13.82
CA SER A 132 2.57 20.18 -14.30
C SER A 132 1.15 19.89 -14.82
N ASP A 133 0.95 18.70 -15.39
CA ASP A 133 -0.37 18.24 -15.82
C ASP A 133 -1.24 17.89 -14.63
N PRO A 134 -2.48 18.47 -14.52
CA PRO A 134 -3.35 18.27 -13.37
C PRO A 134 -3.78 16.82 -13.15
N GLN A 135 -4.02 16.06 -14.23
CA GLN A 135 -4.44 14.66 -14.13
C GLN A 135 -3.29 13.78 -13.61
N ASN A 136 -2.08 13.96 -14.15
CA ASN A 136 -0.89 13.26 -13.69
C ASN A 136 -0.52 13.62 -12.23
N ARG A 137 -0.73 14.88 -11.85
CA ARG A 137 -0.55 15.32 -10.46
C ARG A 137 -1.48 14.58 -9.53
N LEU A 138 -2.78 14.55 -9.85
CA LEU A 138 -3.79 13.86 -9.06
C LEU A 138 -3.53 12.35 -9.00
N ALA A 139 -3.15 11.74 -10.13
CA ALA A 139 -2.78 10.33 -10.20
C ALA A 139 -1.60 9.99 -9.29
N LEU A 140 -0.56 10.84 -9.27
CA LEU A 140 0.61 10.65 -8.40
C LEU A 140 0.29 10.87 -6.92
N GLU A 141 -0.43 11.94 -6.60
CA GLU A 141 -0.78 12.33 -5.24
C GLU A 141 -1.65 11.28 -4.54
N HIS A 142 -2.68 10.78 -5.24
CA HIS A 142 -3.60 9.77 -4.73
C HIS A 142 -3.22 8.34 -5.10
N SER A 143 -2.10 8.15 -5.81
CA SER A 143 -1.63 6.82 -6.26
C SER A 143 -2.65 6.05 -7.09
N LEU A 144 -3.40 6.75 -7.94
CA LEU A 144 -4.33 6.15 -8.88
C LEU A 144 -3.66 5.87 -10.23
N PRO A 145 -4.11 4.86 -10.99
CA PRO A 145 -3.67 4.66 -12.37
C PRO A 145 -4.05 5.87 -13.24
N ASP A 146 -3.13 6.29 -14.14
CA ASP A 146 -3.34 7.47 -15.00
C ASP A 146 -4.60 7.32 -15.85
N TRP A 147 -4.87 6.11 -16.39
CA TRP A 147 -6.08 5.84 -17.17
C TRP A 147 -7.36 6.02 -16.38
N LEU A 148 -7.36 5.64 -15.09
CA LEU A 148 -8.54 5.79 -14.23
C LEU A 148 -8.84 7.26 -13.93
N VAL A 149 -7.78 8.05 -13.68
CA VAL A 149 -7.95 9.50 -13.48
C VAL A 149 -8.48 10.15 -14.73
N ALA A 150 -7.95 9.82 -15.91
CA ALA A 150 -8.43 10.37 -17.18
C ALA A 150 -9.91 10.03 -17.43
N GLU A 151 -10.32 8.78 -17.16
CA GLU A 151 -11.71 8.34 -17.31
C GLU A 151 -12.64 9.09 -16.35
N LEU A 152 -12.31 9.14 -15.06
CA LEU A 152 -13.11 9.85 -14.06
C LEU A 152 -13.18 11.36 -14.36
N TRP A 153 -12.06 11.96 -14.78
CA TRP A 153 -12.02 13.36 -15.14
C TRP A 153 -12.96 13.71 -16.28
N GLY A 154 -13.04 12.85 -17.29
CA GLY A 154 -13.99 13.00 -18.40
C GLY A 154 -15.44 12.80 -17.99
N GLN A 155 -15.73 11.88 -17.07
CA GLN A 155 -17.08 11.54 -16.68
C GLN A 155 -17.70 12.47 -15.62
N ILE A 156 -16.94 12.83 -14.59
CA ILE A 156 -17.47 13.55 -13.42
C ILE A 156 -16.80 14.90 -13.17
N GLY A 157 -15.83 15.28 -13.99
CA GLY A 157 -15.09 16.54 -13.89
C GLY A 157 -13.97 16.56 -12.83
N PRO A 158 -13.12 17.59 -12.84
CA PRO A 158 -11.92 17.66 -12.01
C PRO A 158 -12.19 17.60 -10.51
N GLU A 159 -13.09 18.44 -10.00
CA GLU A 159 -13.36 18.58 -8.57
C GLU A 159 -13.89 17.28 -7.94
N ARG A 160 -14.84 16.62 -8.63
CA ARG A 160 -15.42 15.36 -8.16
C ARG A 160 -14.41 14.21 -8.25
N THR A 161 -13.54 14.23 -9.26
CA THR A 161 -12.47 13.23 -9.41
C THR A 161 -11.47 13.37 -8.25
N GLU A 162 -11.07 14.57 -7.89
CA GLU A 162 -10.19 14.82 -6.75
C GLU A 162 -10.82 14.38 -5.43
N ALA A 163 -12.09 14.74 -5.19
CA ALA A 163 -12.82 14.32 -3.99
C ALA A 163 -12.94 12.79 -3.89
N LEU A 164 -13.22 12.10 -5.00
CA LEU A 164 -13.30 10.64 -5.07
C LEU A 164 -11.93 10.00 -4.82
N ALA A 165 -10.88 10.53 -5.43
CA ALA A 165 -9.50 10.08 -5.25
C ALA A 165 -9.05 10.18 -3.77
N ALA A 166 -9.32 11.33 -3.15
CA ALA A 166 -9.04 11.54 -1.73
C ALA A 166 -9.84 10.58 -0.84
N ALA A 167 -11.13 10.39 -1.12
CA ALA A 167 -11.99 9.47 -0.38
C ALA A 167 -11.52 8.00 -0.49
N SER A 168 -11.04 7.59 -1.66
CA SER A 168 -10.57 6.22 -1.92
C SER A 168 -9.32 5.85 -1.11
N ASN A 169 -8.55 6.83 -0.65
CA ASN A 169 -7.37 6.62 0.18
C ASN A 169 -7.65 6.65 1.69
N ARG A 170 -8.86 7.02 2.09
CA ARG A 170 -9.24 6.96 3.52
C ARG A 170 -9.33 5.51 3.99
N ILE A 171 -8.98 5.28 5.25
CA ILE A 171 -9.18 3.98 5.87
C ILE A 171 -10.70 3.80 6.05
N PRO A 172 -11.31 2.80 5.38
CA PRO A 172 -12.76 2.61 5.50
C PRO A 172 -13.12 2.16 6.92
N PRO A 173 -14.26 2.57 7.45
CA PRO A 173 -14.79 2.00 8.67
C PRO A 173 -15.09 0.51 8.46
N ILE A 174 -14.98 -0.27 9.54
CA ILE A 174 -15.33 -1.69 9.49
C ILE A 174 -16.85 -1.80 9.64
N ASP A 175 -17.54 -2.14 8.56
CA ASP A 175 -18.96 -2.44 8.59
C ASP A 175 -19.19 -3.92 8.88
N LEU A 176 -20.02 -4.22 9.87
CA LEU A 176 -20.38 -5.59 10.24
C LEU A 176 -21.88 -5.81 10.03
N ARG A 177 -22.20 -6.87 9.34
CA ARG A 177 -23.57 -7.34 9.20
C ARG A 177 -23.90 -8.32 10.31
N CYS A 178 -24.83 -7.97 11.19
CA CYS A 178 -25.37 -8.88 12.18
C CYS A 178 -26.46 -9.76 11.53
N SER A 179 -26.31 -11.08 11.66
CA SER A 179 -27.36 -12.02 11.21
C SER A 179 -28.49 -12.03 12.22
N ARG A 180 -29.69 -11.58 11.81
CA ARG A 180 -30.90 -11.62 12.66
C ARG A 180 -31.35 -13.01 13.06
N LEU A 181 -30.84 -14.04 12.38
CA LEU A 181 -31.14 -15.46 12.65
C LEU A 181 -30.31 -16.03 13.81
N ARG A 182 -29.17 -15.39 14.16
CA ARG A 182 -28.22 -15.90 15.18
C ARG A 182 -28.13 -15.03 16.42
N SER A 183 -28.25 -13.73 16.28
CA SER A 183 -28.18 -12.80 17.41
C SER A 183 -28.84 -11.49 17.02
N GLY A 184 -29.56 -10.86 17.96
CA GLY A 184 -30.05 -9.50 17.78
C GLY A 184 -28.90 -8.49 17.65
N ARG A 185 -29.16 -7.34 17.03
CA ARG A 185 -28.17 -6.27 16.86
C ARG A 185 -27.59 -5.82 18.22
N GLU A 186 -28.41 -5.73 19.23
CA GLU A 186 -28.06 -5.30 20.60
C GLU A 186 -27.10 -6.30 21.26
N ALA A 187 -27.40 -7.59 21.25
CA ALA A 187 -26.53 -8.64 21.78
C ALA A 187 -25.17 -8.72 21.06
N SER A 188 -25.12 -8.38 19.76
CA SER A 188 -23.88 -8.33 18.99
C SER A 188 -23.03 -7.09 19.31
N LEU A 189 -23.65 -6.00 19.75
CA LEU A 189 -22.96 -4.77 20.20
C LEU A 189 -22.40 -4.95 21.62
N GLU A 190 -23.15 -5.60 22.51
CA GLU A 190 -22.74 -5.89 23.90
C GLU A 190 -21.55 -6.87 23.99
N SER A 191 -21.45 -7.82 23.06
CA SER A 191 -20.35 -8.78 23.02
C SER A 191 -19.04 -8.22 22.46
N ARG A 192 -19.00 -6.94 22.08
CA ARG A 192 -17.87 -6.30 21.43
C ARG A 192 -17.20 -5.28 22.35
N PRO A 193 -15.86 -5.31 22.52
CA PRO A 193 -15.18 -4.30 23.31
C PRO A 193 -15.38 -2.90 22.69
N PRO A 194 -15.72 -1.87 23.50
CA PRO A 194 -16.09 -0.53 23.02
C PRO A 194 -14.99 0.24 22.28
N ALA A 195 -13.75 -0.23 22.29
CA ALA A 195 -12.60 0.45 21.70
C ALA A 195 -12.43 0.23 20.17
N ALA A 196 -13.33 -0.46 19.47
CA ALA A 196 -13.13 -0.88 18.09
C ALA A 196 -13.96 -0.14 17.02
N LEU A 197 -14.78 0.82 17.39
CA LEU A 197 -15.57 1.59 16.42
C LEU A 197 -15.14 3.05 16.46
N PRO A 198 -14.52 3.60 15.40
CA PRO A 198 -14.45 5.04 15.25
C PRO A 198 -15.88 5.58 15.15
N GLU A 199 -16.19 6.62 15.89
CA GLU A 199 -17.45 7.36 15.77
C GLU A 199 -17.61 7.80 14.31
N ARG A 200 -18.78 7.57 13.74
CA ARG A 200 -19.13 8.11 12.43
C ARG A 200 -19.14 9.62 12.51
N PRO A 201 -18.39 10.33 11.67
CA PRO A 201 -18.35 11.79 11.75
C PRO A 201 -19.64 12.49 11.32
N ASP A 202 -20.61 11.77 10.73
CA ASP A 202 -21.81 12.40 10.20
C ASP A 202 -23.05 11.63 10.66
N GLY A 203 -23.92 12.35 11.36
CA GLY A 203 -25.18 11.85 11.95
C GLY A 203 -26.24 11.34 10.98
N VAL A 204 -25.91 10.33 10.19
CA VAL A 204 -26.89 9.60 9.37
C VAL A 204 -27.43 8.45 10.19
N THR A 205 -28.60 8.66 10.78
CA THR A 205 -29.44 7.59 11.33
C THR A 205 -29.95 6.69 10.19
N PRO A 206 -29.76 5.37 10.26
CA PRO A 206 -30.37 4.47 9.28
C PRO A 206 -31.89 4.42 9.51
N ARG A 207 -32.64 4.55 8.41
CA ARG A 207 -34.05 4.17 8.35
C ARG A 207 -34.25 2.67 8.40
#